data_71a9a8a3e0080bb0bc7df1b09740eeb2
#
_entry.id   71a9a8a3e0080bb0bc7df1b09740eeb2
#
_cell.length_a   1.000
_cell.length_b   1.000
_cell.length_c   1.000
_cell.angle_alpha   90.00
_cell.angle_beta   90.00
_cell.angle_gamma   90.00
#
_symmetry.space_group_name_H-M   'P 1'
#
loop_
_entity.id
_entity.type
_entity.pdbx_description
1 polymer ?
#
loop_
_entity_poly.entity_id
_entity_poly.type
_entity_poly.pdbx_seq_one_letter_code
_entity_poly.pdbx_strand_id
1 'polypeptide(L)'
;MKNADLQARKNAATPRGVGVMCDFYAARAENAELWDVEGRRFIDFAAGIAVLNTGHRHPKIVKAISDQLNSFTHTAYQIVPYASYVELAEKINDRAPGDFPKKTAFFTTGAEAVENAIKIARAATGRPGVIAFSGGFHGRTMMGMALTGKVAPYKLNFGPFPGDVFHAPYPNALHGVTTADSIKAIEMLFKADIDPKRVAAIIFEPVQGEGGFNPAPAEFVRALRKICNEHGILLIADEVQTGFARTGKLFAMQHYDVLADLITMAKSLAGGMPLSGVVGRADVMDAAAPGGLGGTYAGNPLAVASAHAVLEIIDEEKLCERATQLGDVLKAKLTSLQADVPQIADVRGPGAMIAVEFLKPGSGEPDAEFTKRVQMRALERGLLLLVCGVYSNVVRFLFPLTITQPVFDEALAILEEVLKETVGVPA
;
A
#
# COMPACT_ATOMS: atom_id res chain seq x y z
N MET A 1 -1.16 1.88 33.79
CA MET A 1 -0.38 2.92 33.06
C MET A 1 -1.39 3.70 32.23
N LYS A 2 -1.33 5.04 32.22
CA LYS A 2 -2.30 5.85 31.48
C LYS A 2 -1.73 6.25 30.12
N ASN A 3 -2.60 6.47 29.15
CA ASN A 3 -2.23 6.98 27.80
C ASN A 3 -1.45 8.30 27.92
N ALA A 4 -1.91 9.24 28.75
CA ALA A 4 -1.24 10.52 28.95
C ALA A 4 0.21 10.38 29.49
N ASP A 5 0.46 9.42 30.40
CA ASP A 5 1.80 9.14 30.93
C ASP A 5 2.73 8.60 29.83
N LEU A 6 2.21 7.72 28.98
CA LEU A 6 2.95 7.18 27.85
C LEU A 6 3.24 8.25 26.79
N GLN A 7 2.28 9.15 26.54
CA GLN A 7 2.47 10.25 25.63
C GLN A 7 3.57 11.23 26.09
N ALA A 8 3.61 11.56 27.38
CA ALA A 8 4.68 12.37 27.97
C ALA A 8 6.06 11.66 27.83
N ARG A 9 6.12 10.37 28.15
CA ARG A 9 7.35 9.57 28.03
C ARG A 9 7.81 9.44 26.58
N LYS A 10 6.88 9.21 25.62
CA LYS A 10 7.17 9.17 24.19
C LYS A 10 7.79 10.48 23.72
N ASN A 11 7.23 11.62 24.13
CA ASN A 11 7.73 12.94 23.73
C ASN A 11 9.15 13.22 24.28
N ALA A 12 9.49 12.63 25.44
CA ALA A 12 10.82 12.73 26.02
C ALA A 12 11.84 11.75 25.39
N ALA A 13 11.39 10.55 24.96
CA ALA A 13 12.27 9.46 24.55
C ALA A 13 12.44 9.32 23.04
N THR A 14 11.52 9.84 22.20
CA THR A 14 11.54 9.67 20.76
C THR A 14 11.59 11.00 20.02
N PRO A 15 12.29 11.08 18.88
CA PRO A 15 12.39 12.32 18.12
C PRO A 15 11.03 12.72 17.54
N ARG A 16 10.78 14.02 17.44
CA ARG A 16 9.55 14.62 16.89
C ARG A 16 9.21 14.11 15.48
N GLY A 17 10.21 13.76 14.69
CA GLY A 17 10.02 13.21 13.33
C GLY A 17 9.27 11.87 13.29
N VAL A 18 9.23 11.12 14.41
CA VAL A 18 8.39 9.91 14.56
C VAL A 18 7.00 10.36 15.00
N GLY A 19 6.21 10.83 14.02
CA GLY A 19 4.82 11.26 14.24
C GLY A 19 3.89 10.10 14.55
N VAL A 20 2.91 10.31 15.42
CA VAL A 20 1.81 9.37 15.70
C VAL A 20 0.49 10.08 15.46
N MET A 21 -0.51 9.34 14.99
CA MET A 21 -1.85 9.87 14.73
C MET A 21 -2.70 9.91 15.99
N CYS A 22 -2.59 8.87 16.83
CA CYS A 22 -3.38 8.70 18.05
C CYS A 22 -2.57 9.04 19.28
N ASP A 23 -3.26 9.48 20.32
CA ASP A 23 -2.73 9.76 21.65
C ASP A 23 -2.97 8.63 22.67
N PHE A 24 -3.44 7.48 22.19
CA PHE A 24 -3.61 6.25 22.97
C PHE A 24 -2.59 5.20 22.54
N TYR A 25 -2.33 4.21 23.44
CA TYR A 25 -1.32 3.19 23.25
C TYR A 25 -1.95 1.80 23.31
N ALA A 26 -1.77 1.02 22.25
CA ALA A 26 -2.33 -0.32 22.15
C ALA A 26 -1.70 -1.26 23.20
N ALA A 27 -2.55 -2.01 23.90
CA ALA A 27 -2.15 -3.07 24.84
C ALA A 27 -2.37 -4.46 24.25
N ARG A 28 -3.44 -4.65 23.48
CA ARG A 28 -3.74 -5.90 22.77
C ARG A 28 -4.56 -5.63 21.52
N ALA A 29 -4.55 -6.59 20.62
CA ALA A 29 -5.40 -6.56 19.44
C ALA A 29 -5.81 -7.98 19.04
N GLU A 30 -6.96 -8.13 18.38
CA GLU A 30 -7.49 -9.39 17.90
C GLU A 30 -8.38 -9.15 16.68
N ASN A 31 -8.12 -9.85 15.59
CA ASN A 31 -8.80 -9.68 14.31
C ASN A 31 -8.90 -8.21 13.88
N ALA A 32 -10.10 -7.60 13.88
CA ALA A 32 -10.35 -6.22 13.48
C ALA A 32 -10.52 -5.25 14.68
N GLU A 33 -10.06 -5.64 15.85
CA GLU A 33 -10.27 -4.87 17.08
C GLU A 33 -8.96 -4.69 17.83
N LEU A 34 -8.81 -3.54 18.49
CA LEU A 34 -7.70 -3.28 19.39
C LEU A 34 -8.17 -2.58 20.68
N TRP A 35 -7.40 -2.76 21.74
CA TRP A 35 -7.65 -2.15 23.04
C TRP A 35 -6.42 -1.40 23.50
N ASP A 36 -6.64 -0.21 24.03
CA ASP A 36 -5.58 0.59 24.61
C ASP A 36 -5.20 0.13 26.05
N VAL A 37 -4.18 0.77 26.60
CA VAL A 37 -3.69 0.46 27.96
C VAL A 37 -4.69 0.81 29.08
N GLU A 38 -5.74 1.56 28.78
CA GLU A 38 -6.84 1.91 29.71
C GLU A 38 -8.08 1.03 29.47
N GLY A 39 -8.01 0.06 28.54
CA GLY A 39 -9.06 -0.90 28.24
C GLY A 39 -10.11 -0.41 27.27
N ARG A 40 -9.96 0.76 26.65
CA ARG A 40 -10.88 1.26 25.62
C ARG A 40 -10.71 0.45 24.34
N ARG A 41 -11.83 0.00 23.78
CA ARG A 41 -11.89 -0.76 22.53
C ARG A 41 -11.99 0.16 21.32
N PHE A 42 -11.34 -0.23 20.23
CA PHE A 42 -11.43 0.40 18.92
C PHE A 42 -11.62 -0.64 17.82
N ILE A 43 -12.46 -0.35 16.84
CA ILE A 43 -12.54 -1.10 15.59
C ILE A 43 -11.46 -0.57 14.65
N ASP A 44 -10.59 -1.45 14.15
CA ASP A 44 -9.39 -1.08 13.41
C ASP A 44 -9.64 -1.08 11.89
N PHE A 45 -10.01 0.10 11.36
CA PHE A 45 -10.08 0.31 9.92
C PHE A 45 -8.78 0.89 9.33
N ALA A 46 -7.69 0.83 10.08
CA ALA A 46 -6.33 1.15 9.61
C ALA A 46 -5.51 -0.11 9.30
N ALA A 47 -5.74 -1.19 10.04
CA ALA A 47 -5.06 -2.48 9.91
C ALA A 47 -3.54 -2.35 9.76
N GLY A 48 -2.91 -1.46 10.54
CA GLY A 48 -1.48 -1.18 10.43
C GLY A 48 -1.06 -0.58 9.08
N ILE A 49 -1.93 0.17 8.43
CA ILE A 49 -1.78 0.71 7.06
C ILE A 49 -1.78 -0.42 6.02
N ALA A 50 -2.89 -1.17 5.95
CA ALA A 50 -3.10 -2.31 5.03
C ALA A 50 -2.10 -3.48 5.23
N VAL A 51 -1.60 -3.67 6.43
CA VAL A 51 -0.69 -4.78 6.75
C VAL A 51 -1.45 -6.04 7.17
N LEU A 52 -2.61 -5.86 7.81
CA LEU A 52 -3.33 -6.92 8.49
C LEU A 52 -4.59 -7.35 7.72
N ASN A 53 -4.44 -7.73 6.44
CA ASN A 53 -5.56 -8.27 5.67
C ASN A 53 -6.14 -9.55 6.32
N THR A 54 -5.31 -10.32 7.01
CA THR A 54 -5.66 -11.54 7.76
C THR A 54 -6.05 -11.27 9.23
N GLY A 55 -6.15 -10.00 9.63
CA GLY A 55 -6.47 -9.61 11.01
C GLY A 55 -5.29 -9.71 11.98
N HIS A 56 -5.48 -9.10 13.15
CA HIS A 56 -4.52 -9.21 14.24
C HIS A 56 -4.50 -10.63 14.80
N ARG A 57 -3.30 -11.21 14.95
CA ARG A 57 -3.07 -12.48 15.65
C ARG A 57 -3.89 -13.66 15.09
N HIS A 58 -4.01 -13.76 13.77
CA HIS A 58 -4.67 -14.93 13.19
C HIS A 58 -4.04 -16.23 13.71
N PRO A 59 -4.84 -17.22 14.19
CA PRO A 59 -4.29 -18.42 14.85
C PRO A 59 -3.25 -19.19 14.03
N LYS A 60 -3.45 -19.31 12.71
CA LYS A 60 -2.48 -19.96 11.81
C LYS A 60 -1.15 -19.21 11.76
N ILE A 61 -1.18 -17.87 11.73
CA ILE A 61 0.03 -17.03 11.72
C ILE A 61 0.77 -17.18 13.04
N VAL A 62 0.06 -17.08 14.18
CA VAL A 62 0.66 -17.26 15.50
C VAL A 62 1.31 -18.63 15.61
N LYS A 63 0.64 -19.70 15.14
CA LYS A 63 1.19 -21.05 15.13
C LYS A 63 2.44 -21.14 14.25
N ALA A 64 2.40 -20.67 13.02
CA ALA A 64 3.51 -20.74 12.08
C ALA A 64 4.77 -20.03 12.62
N ILE A 65 4.60 -18.84 13.21
CA ILE A 65 5.69 -18.10 13.84
C ILE A 65 6.24 -18.86 15.06
N SER A 66 5.37 -19.43 15.92
CA SER A 66 5.78 -20.16 17.10
C SER A 66 6.54 -21.44 16.75
N ASP A 67 6.11 -22.17 15.73
CA ASP A 67 6.79 -23.37 15.25
C ASP A 67 8.18 -23.01 14.70
N GLN A 68 8.28 -21.96 13.89
CA GLN A 68 9.56 -21.49 13.36
C GLN A 68 10.50 -20.99 14.48
N LEU A 69 9.95 -20.29 15.48
CA LEU A 69 10.72 -19.81 16.64
C LEU A 69 11.39 -20.96 17.40
N ASN A 70 10.75 -22.12 17.48
CA ASN A 70 11.29 -23.32 18.11
C ASN A 70 12.34 -24.04 17.25
N SER A 71 12.49 -23.68 15.98
CA SER A 71 13.48 -24.26 15.06
C SER A 71 14.73 -23.38 15.00
N PHE A 72 14.65 -22.22 14.41
CA PHE A 72 15.71 -21.20 14.35
C PHE A 72 15.11 -19.83 14.01
N THR A 73 15.78 -18.77 14.45
CA THR A 73 15.29 -17.39 14.32
C THR A 73 15.96 -16.62 13.18
N HIS A 74 17.21 -16.96 12.85
CA HIS A 74 18.00 -16.21 11.88
C HIS A 74 19.26 -16.99 11.47
N THR A 75 19.57 -16.97 10.17
CA THR A 75 20.82 -17.54 9.63
C THR A 75 21.52 -16.60 8.64
N ALA A 76 20.92 -15.45 8.32
CA ALA A 76 21.22 -14.65 7.14
C ALA A 76 21.14 -15.53 5.87
N TYR A 77 20.01 -15.55 5.17
CA TYR A 77 19.73 -16.48 4.06
C TYR A 77 20.90 -16.64 3.06
N GLN A 78 21.58 -15.54 2.78
CA GLN A 78 22.72 -15.51 1.86
C GLN A 78 23.98 -16.23 2.40
N ILE A 79 23.99 -16.59 3.70
CA ILE A 79 25.09 -17.36 4.33
C ILE A 79 24.68 -18.81 4.47
N VAL A 80 23.53 -19.08 5.12
CA VAL A 80 22.96 -20.41 5.25
C VAL A 80 21.50 -20.38 4.80
N PRO A 81 21.20 -20.81 3.56
CA PRO A 81 19.85 -20.83 3.04
C PRO A 81 18.97 -21.86 3.77
N TYR A 82 17.65 -21.68 3.68
CA TYR A 82 16.64 -22.57 4.24
C TYR A 82 15.48 -22.80 3.28
N ALA A 83 14.89 -24.00 3.35
CA ALA A 83 13.89 -24.48 2.40
C ALA A 83 12.66 -23.58 2.31
N SER A 84 12.14 -23.10 3.47
CA SER A 84 10.91 -22.31 3.49
C SER A 84 11.00 -21.00 2.68
N TYR A 85 12.19 -20.41 2.55
CA TYR A 85 12.40 -19.25 1.66
C TYR A 85 12.19 -19.65 0.18
N VAL A 86 12.78 -20.78 -0.23
CA VAL A 86 12.67 -21.28 -1.61
C VAL A 86 11.21 -21.63 -1.92
N GLU A 87 10.57 -22.37 -1.04
CA GLU A 87 9.15 -22.75 -1.18
C GLU A 87 8.21 -21.54 -1.25
N LEU A 88 8.50 -20.48 -0.48
CA LEU A 88 7.72 -19.23 -0.58
C LEU A 88 7.94 -18.54 -1.93
N ALA A 89 9.19 -18.49 -2.40
CA ALA A 89 9.51 -17.92 -3.72
C ALA A 89 8.79 -18.68 -4.84
N GLU A 90 8.78 -20.01 -4.80
CA GLU A 90 8.04 -20.85 -5.74
C GLU A 90 6.53 -20.55 -5.70
N LYS A 91 5.92 -20.51 -4.51
CA LYS A 91 4.50 -20.18 -4.33
C LYS A 91 4.14 -18.80 -4.88
N ILE A 92 5.02 -17.80 -4.71
CA ILE A 92 4.81 -16.45 -5.25
C ILE A 92 4.97 -16.46 -6.78
N ASN A 93 6.00 -17.12 -7.31
CA ASN A 93 6.21 -17.23 -8.76
C ASN A 93 5.00 -17.84 -9.47
N ASP A 94 4.42 -18.89 -8.90
CA ASP A 94 3.25 -19.58 -9.46
C ASP A 94 1.99 -18.72 -9.45
N ARG A 95 1.84 -17.83 -8.45
CA ARG A 95 0.63 -17.00 -8.27
C ARG A 95 0.72 -15.61 -8.92
N ALA A 96 1.93 -15.12 -9.16
CA ALA A 96 2.13 -13.82 -9.80
C ALA A 96 1.68 -13.87 -11.28
N PRO A 97 1.06 -12.77 -11.80
CA PRO A 97 0.54 -12.75 -13.17
C PRO A 97 1.62 -12.96 -14.22
N GLY A 98 1.25 -13.63 -15.33
CA GLY A 98 2.08 -13.92 -16.51
C GLY A 98 2.54 -15.36 -16.61
N ASP A 99 2.63 -15.85 -17.85
CA ASP A 99 3.01 -17.26 -18.16
C ASP A 99 4.52 -17.44 -18.39
N PHE A 100 5.29 -16.35 -18.25
CA PHE A 100 6.75 -16.38 -18.38
C PHE A 100 7.41 -16.91 -17.10
N PRO A 101 8.63 -17.46 -17.19
CA PRO A 101 9.41 -17.84 -16.01
C PRO A 101 9.65 -16.64 -15.09
N LYS A 102 9.39 -16.82 -13.79
CA LYS A 102 9.52 -15.77 -12.76
C LYS A 102 10.51 -16.17 -11.68
N LYS A 103 11.10 -15.18 -11.05
CA LYS A 103 11.91 -15.33 -9.83
C LYS A 103 11.49 -14.31 -8.79
N THR A 104 11.62 -14.69 -7.52
CA THR A 104 11.31 -13.85 -6.37
C THR A 104 12.55 -13.69 -5.47
N ALA A 105 12.81 -12.45 -5.06
CA ALA A 105 13.76 -12.13 -4.01
C ALA A 105 13.04 -11.44 -2.86
N PHE A 106 13.33 -11.84 -1.60
CA PHE A 106 12.73 -11.23 -0.42
C PHE A 106 13.67 -10.24 0.26
N PHE A 107 13.08 -9.24 0.89
CA PHE A 107 13.71 -8.16 1.65
C PHE A 107 12.92 -7.92 2.94
N THR A 108 13.20 -6.82 3.66
CA THR A 108 12.57 -6.57 4.97
C THR A 108 11.38 -5.60 4.86
N THR A 109 11.53 -4.51 4.10
CA THR A 109 10.52 -3.43 4.02
C THR A 109 10.09 -3.14 2.59
N GLY A 110 8.90 -2.53 2.42
CA GLY A 110 8.43 -2.10 1.11
C GLY A 110 9.38 -1.12 0.42
N ALA A 111 10.05 -0.25 1.19
CA ALA A 111 11.06 0.65 0.66
C ALA A 111 12.26 -0.12 0.09
N GLU A 112 12.72 -1.18 0.75
CA GLU A 112 13.79 -2.05 0.21
C GLU A 112 13.34 -2.78 -1.05
N ALA A 113 12.10 -3.26 -1.11
CA ALA A 113 11.57 -3.88 -2.33
C ALA A 113 11.60 -2.90 -3.51
N VAL A 114 11.16 -1.65 -3.31
CA VAL A 114 11.23 -0.61 -4.34
C VAL A 114 12.68 -0.30 -4.72
N GLU A 115 13.58 -0.07 -3.75
CA GLU A 115 15.01 0.17 -4.01
C GLU A 115 15.62 -0.95 -4.86
N ASN A 116 15.33 -2.22 -4.53
CA ASN A 116 15.84 -3.36 -5.26
C ASN A 116 15.17 -3.53 -6.63
N ALA A 117 13.88 -3.23 -6.80
CA ALA A 117 13.24 -3.22 -8.11
C ALA A 117 13.92 -2.20 -9.07
N ILE A 118 14.26 -1.01 -8.56
CA ILE A 118 15.03 -0.01 -9.34
C ILE A 118 16.45 -0.50 -9.64
N LYS A 119 17.14 -1.12 -8.67
CA LYS A 119 18.48 -1.71 -8.89
C LYS A 119 18.43 -2.79 -9.98
N ILE A 120 17.45 -3.68 -9.91
CA ILE A 120 17.25 -4.76 -10.90
C ILE A 120 16.98 -4.15 -12.28
N ALA A 121 16.06 -3.17 -12.36
CA ALA A 121 15.74 -2.52 -13.63
C ALA A 121 16.95 -1.82 -14.26
N ARG A 122 17.75 -1.11 -13.45
CA ARG A 122 18.99 -0.49 -13.91
C ARG A 122 20.04 -1.52 -14.36
N ALA A 123 20.18 -2.61 -13.63
CA ALA A 123 21.11 -3.70 -14.01
C ALA A 123 20.68 -4.36 -15.32
N ALA A 124 19.37 -4.63 -15.50
CA ALA A 124 18.85 -5.29 -16.70
C ALA A 124 18.92 -4.43 -17.96
N THR A 125 18.78 -3.11 -17.81
CA THR A 125 18.76 -2.19 -18.97
C THR A 125 20.06 -1.44 -19.21
N GLY A 126 20.92 -1.33 -18.20
CA GLY A 126 22.09 -0.45 -18.24
C GLY A 126 21.74 1.05 -18.23
N ARG A 127 20.52 1.43 -17.85
CA ARG A 127 19.98 2.78 -17.93
C ARG A 127 19.70 3.37 -16.54
N PRO A 128 19.92 4.69 -16.30
CA PRO A 128 19.73 5.27 -14.97
C PRO A 128 18.32 5.79 -14.68
N GLY A 129 17.57 6.23 -15.71
CA GLY A 129 16.34 7.01 -15.57
C GLY A 129 15.15 6.20 -15.08
N VAL A 130 14.32 6.83 -14.27
CA VAL A 130 13.05 6.25 -13.79
C VAL A 130 11.95 7.30 -13.88
N ILE A 131 10.79 6.92 -14.38
CA ILE A 131 9.59 7.75 -14.37
C ILE A 131 8.65 7.22 -13.29
N ALA A 132 8.18 8.12 -12.42
CA ALA A 132 7.18 7.90 -11.40
C ALA A 132 6.02 8.88 -11.57
N PHE A 133 5.04 8.88 -10.67
CA PHE A 133 3.84 9.70 -10.83
C PHE A 133 3.56 10.59 -9.62
N SER A 134 2.98 11.76 -9.89
CA SER A 134 2.45 12.64 -8.85
C SER A 134 1.44 11.88 -7.97
N GLY A 135 1.48 12.13 -6.66
CA GLY A 135 0.66 11.42 -5.68
C GLY A 135 1.15 10.01 -5.33
N GLY A 136 2.10 9.44 -6.07
CA GLY A 136 2.67 8.12 -5.77
C GLY A 136 3.45 8.09 -4.45
N PHE A 137 3.49 6.93 -3.79
CA PHE A 137 4.28 6.70 -2.59
C PHE A 137 5.08 5.40 -2.69
N HIS A 138 6.40 5.51 -2.63
CA HIS A 138 7.32 4.40 -2.86
C HIS A 138 8.35 4.19 -1.74
N GLY A 139 8.07 4.70 -0.55
CA GLY A 139 8.91 4.54 0.64
C GLY A 139 9.59 5.82 1.11
N ARG A 140 10.37 5.69 2.20
CA ARG A 140 11.04 6.81 2.89
C ARG A 140 12.57 6.72 2.86
N THR A 141 13.13 5.85 2.04
CA THR A 141 14.56 5.84 1.70
C THR A 141 14.85 6.94 0.70
N MET A 142 16.10 7.26 0.44
CA MET A 142 16.45 8.38 -0.45
C MET A 142 15.91 8.20 -1.87
N MET A 143 16.00 6.99 -2.46
CA MET A 143 15.38 6.69 -3.76
C MET A 143 13.86 6.62 -3.62
N GLY A 144 13.32 6.00 -2.57
CA GLY A 144 11.87 5.97 -2.30
C GLY A 144 11.27 7.36 -2.23
N MET A 145 11.94 8.31 -1.56
CA MET A 145 11.52 9.71 -1.52
C MET A 145 11.69 10.43 -2.87
N ALA A 146 12.76 10.12 -3.62
CA ALA A 146 12.91 10.66 -4.98
C ALA A 146 11.74 10.26 -5.88
N LEU A 147 11.28 9.00 -5.81
CA LEU A 147 10.16 8.46 -6.57
C LEU A 147 8.79 8.95 -6.06
N THR A 148 8.66 9.24 -4.76
CA THR A 148 7.39 9.66 -4.15
C THR A 148 6.92 11.00 -4.72
N GLY A 149 5.66 11.08 -5.14
CA GLY A 149 5.05 12.24 -5.80
C GLY A 149 4.36 13.23 -4.85
N LYS A 150 4.76 13.29 -3.57
CA LYS A 150 4.20 14.19 -2.55
C LYS A 150 5.32 14.79 -1.69
N VAL A 151 5.33 16.13 -1.54
CA VAL A 151 6.39 16.83 -0.79
C VAL A 151 6.22 16.67 0.72
N ALA A 152 5.14 17.18 1.27
CA ALA A 152 4.88 17.10 2.70
C ALA A 152 4.15 15.80 3.07
N PRO A 153 4.56 15.11 4.14
CA PRO A 153 5.72 15.34 5.01
C PRO A 153 7.02 14.66 4.53
N TYR A 154 7.02 14.00 3.36
CA TYR A 154 8.00 12.98 3.00
C TYR A 154 9.35 13.54 2.54
N LYS A 155 9.36 14.68 1.82
CA LYS A 155 10.56 15.24 1.19
C LYS A 155 11.14 16.48 1.88
N LEU A 156 10.42 17.06 2.83
CA LEU A 156 10.82 18.32 3.45
C LEU A 156 12.16 18.22 4.17
N ASN A 157 13.14 19.00 3.71
CA ASN A 157 14.47 19.13 4.31
C ASN A 157 15.34 17.87 4.28
N PHE A 158 15.03 16.88 3.41
CA PHE A 158 15.81 15.65 3.31
C PHE A 158 16.69 15.55 2.06
N GLY A 159 16.61 16.51 1.13
CA GLY A 159 17.42 16.51 -0.09
C GLY A 159 18.91 16.78 0.17
N PRO A 160 19.78 16.58 -0.87
CA PRO A 160 19.40 16.21 -2.23
C PRO A 160 19.00 14.74 -2.38
N PHE A 161 18.09 14.45 -3.31
CA PHE A 161 17.68 13.09 -3.65
C PHE A 161 18.49 12.54 -4.83
N PRO A 162 18.51 11.20 -5.03
CA PRO A 162 19.09 10.61 -6.24
C PRO A 162 18.50 11.23 -7.51
N GLY A 163 19.37 11.52 -8.49
CA GLY A 163 18.99 12.07 -9.78
C GLY A 163 18.37 11.04 -10.73
N ASP A 164 18.08 11.49 -11.95
CA ASP A 164 17.44 10.70 -13.01
C ASP A 164 16.06 10.12 -12.63
N VAL A 165 15.31 10.82 -11.78
CA VAL A 165 13.92 10.52 -11.43
C VAL A 165 13.02 11.65 -11.94
N PHE A 166 12.02 11.30 -12.73
CA PHE A 166 11.11 12.22 -13.39
C PHE A 166 9.66 11.89 -12.98
N HIS A 167 8.79 12.90 -12.93
CA HIS A 167 7.39 12.70 -12.54
C HIS A 167 6.45 13.14 -13.67
N ALA A 168 5.48 12.28 -13.95
CA ALA A 168 4.32 12.60 -14.77
C ALA A 168 3.06 12.69 -13.88
N PRO A 169 2.01 13.39 -14.29
CA PRO A 169 0.75 13.37 -13.58
C PRO A 169 0.13 11.97 -13.63
N TYR A 170 -0.54 11.55 -12.54
CA TYR A 170 -1.34 10.33 -12.52
C TYR A 170 -2.79 10.65 -12.86
N PRO A 171 -3.50 9.82 -13.66
CA PRO A 171 -4.89 10.09 -14.03
C PRO A 171 -5.79 10.21 -12.81
N ASN A 172 -6.55 11.29 -12.72
CA ASN A 172 -7.53 11.54 -11.69
C ASN A 172 -8.64 12.41 -12.26
N ALA A 173 -9.72 11.78 -12.70
CA ALA A 173 -10.83 12.47 -13.39
C ALA A 173 -11.52 13.52 -12.51
N LEU A 174 -11.63 13.29 -11.20
CA LEU A 174 -12.22 14.24 -10.26
C LEU A 174 -11.44 15.57 -10.21
N HIS A 175 -10.13 15.50 -10.40
CA HIS A 175 -9.23 16.65 -10.42
C HIS A 175 -8.82 17.08 -11.85
N GLY A 176 -9.54 16.61 -12.87
CA GLY A 176 -9.37 17.04 -14.26
C GLY A 176 -8.11 16.51 -14.96
N VAL A 177 -7.46 15.47 -14.44
CA VAL A 177 -6.30 14.84 -15.06
C VAL A 177 -6.75 13.58 -15.80
N THR A 178 -6.67 13.59 -17.12
CA THR A 178 -7.03 12.45 -17.99
C THR A 178 -5.85 11.53 -18.25
N THR A 179 -6.12 10.31 -18.73
CA THR A 179 -5.08 9.42 -19.27
C THR A 179 -4.25 10.10 -20.36
N ALA A 180 -4.91 10.84 -21.26
CA ALA A 180 -4.23 11.55 -22.33
C ALA A 180 -3.25 12.60 -21.81
N ASP A 181 -3.60 13.34 -20.76
CA ASP A 181 -2.69 14.31 -20.13
C ASP A 181 -1.45 13.63 -19.54
N SER A 182 -1.63 12.50 -18.88
CA SER A 182 -0.53 11.72 -18.30
C SER A 182 0.42 11.19 -19.39
N ILE A 183 -0.11 10.65 -20.47
CA ILE A 183 0.69 10.13 -21.60
C ILE A 183 1.42 11.26 -22.30
N LYS A 184 0.73 12.37 -22.59
CA LYS A 184 1.35 13.56 -23.19
C LYS A 184 2.50 14.11 -22.33
N ALA A 185 2.34 14.07 -21.01
CA ALA A 185 3.41 14.49 -20.10
C ALA A 185 4.64 13.56 -20.19
N ILE A 186 4.45 12.23 -20.28
CA ILE A 186 5.55 11.28 -20.50
C ILE A 186 6.25 11.55 -21.84
N GLU A 187 5.48 11.76 -22.91
CA GLU A 187 6.03 12.12 -24.22
C GLU A 187 6.84 13.43 -24.18
N MET A 188 6.38 14.39 -23.37
CA MET A 188 7.11 15.65 -23.17
C MET A 188 8.41 15.44 -22.40
N LEU A 189 8.42 14.58 -21.35
CA LEU A 189 9.67 14.20 -20.66
C LEU A 189 10.69 13.62 -21.65
N PHE A 190 10.25 12.81 -22.62
CA PHE A 190 11.12 12.26 -23.66
C PHE A 190 11.65 13.30 -24.67
N LYS A 191 11.03 14.45 -24.74
CA LYS A 191 11.46 15.55 -25.62
C LYS A 191 12.34 16.58 -24.91
N ALA A 192 12.05 16.83 -23.63
CA ALA A 192 12.63 17.96 -22.91
C ALA A 192 13.63 17.56 -21.81
N ASP A 193 13.47 16.40 -21.17
CA ASP A 193 14.18 16.10 -19.94
C ASP A 193 15.11 14.87 -20.02
N ILE A 194 14.67 13.79 -20.70
CA ILE A 194 15.44 12.54 -20.78
C ILE A 194 15.19 11.78 -22.07
N ASP A 195 16.25 11.35 -22.76
CA ASP A 195 16.14 10.40 -23.88
C ASP A 195 15.49 9.09 -23.38
N PRO A 196 14.42 8.60 -24.02
CA PRO A 196 13.77 7.34 -23.64
C PRO A 196 14.73 6.14 -23.61
N LYS A 197 15.81 6.17 -24.39
CA LYS A 197 16.90 5.18 -24.35
C LYS A 197 17.70 5.19 -23.05
N ARG A 198 17.56 6.20 -22.21
CA ARG A 198 18.16 6.30 -20.88
C ARG A 198 17.20 5.96 -19.76
N VAL A 199 15.92 5.69 -20.04
CA VAL A 199 14.93 5.30 -19.04
C VAL A 199 14.99 3.80 -18.81
N ALA A 200 15.28 3.38 -17.57
CA ALA A 200 15.29 1.98 -17.15
C ALA A 200 13.86 1.45 -16.89
N ALA A 201 13.04 2.24 -16.21
CA ALA A 201 11.74 1.81 -15.77
C ALA A 201 10.72 2.95 -15.65
N ILE A 202 9.44 2.57 -15.76
CA ILE A 202 8.29 3.34 -15.27
C ILE A 202 7.73 2.57 -14.09
N ILE A 203 7.58 3.22 -12.93
CA ILE A 203 6.98 2.64 -11.72
C ILE A 203 5.64 3.32 -11.43
N PHE A 204 4.62 2.52 -11.14
CA PHE A 204 3.30 3.01 -10.77
C PHE A 204 2.65 2.10 -9.73
N GLU A 205 1.71 2.64 -8.97
CA GLU A 205 0.81 1.86 -8.11
C GLU A 205 -0.47 1.55 -8.91
N PRO A 206 -0.95 0.29 -9.00
CA PRO A 206 -2.23 -0.03 -9.64
C PRO A 206 -3.42 0.68 -9.00
N VAL A 207 -3.33 0.97 -7.69
CA VAL A 207 -4.17 1.91 -6.96
C VAL A 207 -3.26 2.74 -6.09
N GLN A 208 -3.19 4.05 -6.32
CA GLN A 208 -2.36 4.94 -5.49
C GLN A 208 -2.84 4.93 -4.04
N GLY A 209 -2.01 4.44 -3.10
CA GLY A 209 -2.36 4.38 -1.68
C GLY A 209 -2.41 5.75 -1.02
N GLU A 210 -1.26 6.36 -0.81
CA GLU A 210 -1.13 7.66 -0.15
C GLU A 210 -1.68 8.82 -1.01
N GLY A 211 -1.74 8.64 -2.32
CA GLY A 211 -2.29 9.60 -3.28
C GLY A 211 -3.80 9.76 -3.23
N GLY A 212 -4.53 8.86 -2.55
CA GLY A 212 -5.98 8.99 -2.39
C GLY A 212 -6.81 7.79 -2.87
N PHE A 213 -6.25 6.60 -2.92
CA PHE A 213 -6.89 5.38 -3.45
C PHE A 213 -7.42 5.56 -4.87
N ASN A 214 -6.60 6.17 -5.72
CA ASN A 214 -6.93 6.39 -7.13
C ASN A 214 -6.60 5.13 -7.94
N PRO A 215 -7.59 4.40 -8.49
CA PRO A 215 -7.33 3.27 -9.36
C PRO A 215 -6.77 3.74 -10.70
N ALA A 216 -5.76 3.04 -11.24
CA ALA A 216 -5.27 3.29 -12.59
C ALA A 216 -6.35 2.92 -13.61
N PRO A 217 -6.75 3.81 -14.54
CA PRO A 217 -7.60 3.42 -15.65
C PRO A 217 -6.94 2.32 -16.50
N ALA A 218 -7.70 1.32 -16.97
CA ALA A 218 -7.14 0.23 -17.77
C ALA A 218 -6.46 0.75 -19.05
N GLU A 219 -7.01 1.78 -19.67
CA GLU A 219 -6.42 2.45 -20.83
C GLU A 219 -5.06 3.09 -20.53
N PHE A 220 -4.89 3.64 -19.31
CA PHE A 220 -3.61 4.18 -18.86
C PHE A 220 -2.55 3.09 -18.70
N VAL A 221 -2.90 1.97 -18.06
CA VAL A 221 -1.97 0.83 -17.89
C VAL A 221 -1.57 0.23 -19.24
N ARG A 222 -2.50 0.10 -20.18
CA ARG A 222 -2.19 -0.32 -21.57
C ARG A 222 -1.25 0.66 -22.26
N ALA A 223 -1.48 1.95 -22.11
CA ALA A 223 -0.62 2.98 -22.70
C ALA A 223 0.79 2.96 -22.12
N LEU A 224 0.93 2.78 -20.80
CA LEU A 224 2.25 2.59 -20.15
C LEU A 224 2.97 1.35 -20.71
N ARG A 225 2.27 0.21 -20.84
CA ARG A 225 2.87 -1.00 -21.41
C ARG A 225 3.33 -0.78 -22.85
N LYS A 226 2.54 -0.09 -23.65
CA LYS A 226 2.88 0.24 -25.04
C LYS A 226 4.18 1.08 -25.08
N ILE A 227 4.25 2.17 -24.32
CA ILE A 227 5.45 3.02 -24.22
C ILE A 227 6.66 2.19 -23.78
N CYS A 228 6.51 1.36 -22.77
CA CYS A 228 7.57 0.51 -22.27
C CYS A 228 8.08 -0.45 -23.36
N ASN A 229 7.18 -1.07 -24.12
CA ASN A 229 7.54 -1.98 -25.22
C ASN A 229 8.26 -1.25 -26.37
N GLU A 230 7.79 -0.08 -26.74
CA GLU A 230 8.37 0.72 -27.84
C GLU A 230 9.79 1.18 -27.54
N HIS A 231 10.10 1.46 -26.29
CA HIS A 231 11.40 2.01 -25.89
C HIS A 231 12.30 1.04 -25.11
N GLY A 232 11.85 -0.21 -24.89
CA GLY A 232 12.60 -1.18 -24.08
C GLY A 232 12.75 -0.73 -22.62
N ILE A 233 11.71 -0.10 -22.07
CA ILE A 233 11.60 0.35 -20.68
C ILE A 233 10.88 -0.74 -19.89
N LEU A 234 11.29 -1.01 -18.66
CA LEU A 234 10.61 -1.97 -17.79
C LEU A 234 9.43 -1.33 -17.07
N LEU A 235 8.31 -2.04 -16.99
CA LEU A 235 7.14 -1.64 -16.23
C LEU A 235 7.18 -2.26 -14.84
N ILE A 236 7.20 -1.44 -13.80
CA ILE A 236 7.18 -1.88 -12.39
C ILE A 236 5.82 -1.54 -11.80
N ALA A 237 5.09 -2.55 -11.33
CA ALA A 237 3.89 -2.37 -10.53
C ALA A 237 4.27 -2.40 -9.04
N ASP A 238 4.06 -1.28 -8.34
CA ASP A 238 4.21 -1.23 -6.89
C ASP A 238 2.91 -1.72 -6.23
N GLU A 239 2.93 -2.98 -5.84
CA GLU A 239 1.81 -3.65 -5.17
C GLU A 239 2.01 -3.81 -3.66
N VAL A 240 2.88 -3.00 -3.08
CA VAL A 240 3.12 -3.01 -1.62
C VAL A 240 1.82 -2.81 -0.84
N GLN A 241 0.87 -2.02 -1.34
CA GLN A 241 -0.41 -1.81 -0.66
C GLN A 241 -1.58 -2.56 -1.31
N THR A 242 -1.54 -2.81 -2.61
CA THR A 242 -2.65 -3.40 -3.38
C THR A 242 -2.67 -4.92 -3.35
N GLY A 243 -1.55 -5.56 -3.06
CA GLY A 243 -1.41 -7.01 -3.07
C GLY A 243 -2.12 -7.74 -1.94
N PHE A 244 -2.10 -9.07 -2.03
CA PHE A 244 -2.57 -10.01 -1.01
C PHE A 244 -4.04 -9.82 -0.65
N ALA A 245 -4.90 -9.94 -1.66
CA ALA A 245 -6.36 -9.91 -1.61
C ALA A 245 -7.02 -8.53 -1.39
N ARG A 246 -6.27 -7.47 -1.07
CA ARG A 246 -6.84 -6.15 -0.74
C ARG A 246 -7.80 -5.62 -1.81
N THR A 247 -7.49 -5.81 -3.08
CA THR A 247 -8.31 -5.31 -4.20
C THR A 247 -9.32 -6.34 -4.74
N GLY A 248 -9.50 -7.49 -4.08
CA GLY A 248 -10.33 -8.59 -4.56
C GLY A 248 -9.60 -9.58 -5.48
N LYS A 249 -8.31 -9.38 -5.67
CA LYS A 249 -7.38 -10.29 -6.37
C LYS A 249 -6.12 -10.45 -5.53
N LEU A 250 -5.34 -11.52 -5.75
CA LEU A 250 -4.07 -11.70 -5.02
C LEU A 250 -3.09 -10.58 -5.36
N PHE A 251 -2.99 -10.22 -6.64
CA PHE A 251 -2.27 -9.05 -7.14
C PHE A 251 -3.22 -8.14 -7.91
N ALA A 252 -3.15 -6.84 -7.71
CA ALA A 252 -4.03 -5.88 -8.40
C ALA A 252 -3.81 -5.86 -9.92
N MET A 253 -2.60 -6.19 -10.38
CA MET A 253 -2.34 -6.36 -11.81
C MET A 253 -3.24 -7.42 -12.50
N GLN A 254 -3.85 -8.32 -11.74
CA GLN A 254 -4.83 -9.30 -12.25
C GLN A 254 -6.18 -8.65 -12.66
N HIS A 255 -6.39 -7.37 -12.36
CA HIS A 255 -7.54 -6.61 -12.87
C HIS A 255 -7.32 -6.09 -14.31
N TYR A 256 -6.09 -6.17 -14.82
CA TYR A 256 -5.69 -5.64 -16.12
C TYR A 256 -5.33 -6.76 -17.08
N ASP A 257 -5.48 -6.50 -18.37
CA ASP A 257 -5.01 -7.34 -19.48
C ASP A 257 -3.54 -7.06 -19.85
N VAL A 258 -2.77 -6.54 -18.90
CA VAL A 258 -1.39 -6.08 -19.05
C VAL A 258 -0.53 -6.72 -17.98
N LEU A 259 0.68 -7.10 -18.35
CA LEU A 259 1.67 -7.67 -17.44
C LEU A 259 2.77 -6.66 -17.13
N ALA A 260 3.15 -6.56 -15.85
CA ALA A 260 4.34 -5.85 -15.42
C ALA A 260 5.59 -6.75 -15.56
N ASP A 261 6.75 -6.13 -15.74
CA ASP A 261 8.03 -6.86 -15.77
C ASP A 261 8.49 -7.20 -14.35
N LEU A 262 8.23 -6.31 -13.39
CA LEU A 262 8.53 -6.47 -11.96
C LEU A 262 7.31 -6.04 -11.13
N ILE A 263 7.07 -6.73 -10.02
CA ILE A 263 6.06 -6.40 -9.01
C ILE A 263 6.73 -6.31 -7.65
N THR A 264 6.58 -5.20 -6.95
CA THR A 264 7.02 -5.08 -5.56
C THR A 264 5.90 -5.47 -4.61
N MET A 265 6.23 -6.11 -3.49
CA MET A 265 5.26 -6.59 -2.50
C MET A 265 5.81 -6.43 -1.07
N ALA A 266 4.92 -6.17 -0.12
CA ALA A 266 5.22 -6.08 1.31
C ALA A 266 3.91 -6.14 2.13
N LYS A 267 3.84 -5.38 3.23
CA LYS A 267 2.62 -5.20 4.06
C LYS A 267 1.91 -6.53 4.35
N SER A 268 0.78 -6.78 3.70
CA SER A 268 -0.04 -7.97 3.94
C SER A 268 0.61 -9.29 3.51
N LEU A 269 1.75 -9.27 2.84
CA LEU A 269 2.52 -10.48 2.50
C LEU A 269 2.78 -11.38 3.72
N ALA A 270 3.04 -10.80 4.89
CA ALA A 270 3.43 -11.55 6.07
C ALA A 270 2.61 -11.22 7.34
N GLY A 271 1.38 -10.69 7.19
CA GLY A 271 0.41 -10.59 8.29
C GLY A 271 0.89 -9.89 9.56
N GLY A 272 1.76 -8.88 9.43
CA GLY A 272 2.31 -8.10 10.54
C GLY A 272 3.82 -8.30 10.77
N MET A 273 4.43 -9.35 10.19
CA MET A 273 5.87 -9.55 10.24
C MET A 273 6.58 -8.75 9.12
N PRO A 274 7.76 -8.14 9.40
CA PRO A 274 8.52 -7.42 8.38
C PRO A 274 9.02 -8.35 7.27
N LEU A 275 8.39 -8.27 6.10
CA LEU A 275 8.78 -8.98 4.89
C LEU A 275 8.35 -8.17 3.68
N SER A 276 9.22 -8.12 2.69
CA SER A 276 8.91 -7.58 1.37
C SER A 276 9.61 -8.40 0.29
N GLY A 277 9.29 -8.12 -0.96
CA GLY A 277 9.93 -8.83 -2.06
C GLY A 277 9.69 -8.15 -3.40
N VAL A 278 10.43 -8.64 -4.38
CA VAL A 278 10.24 -8.35 -5.79
C VAL A 278 10.06 -9.68 -6.51
N VAL A 279 8.97 -9.81 -7.24
CA VAL A 279 8.75 -10.91 -8.20
C VAL A 279 8.73 -10.34 -9.61
N GLY A 280 9.33 -11.03 -10.55
CA GLY A 280 9.33 -10.58 -11.94
C GLY A 280 9.91 -11.59 -12.91
N ARG A 281 10.02 -11.16 -14.15
CA ARG A 281 10.60 -11.97 -15.24
C ARG A 281 11.97 -12.48 -14.84
N ALA A 282 12.21 -13.78 -15.03
CA ALA A 282 13.45 -14.41 -14.61
C ALA A 282 14.70 -13.79 -15.27
N ASP A 283 14.61 -13.44 -16.55
CA ASP A 283 15.69 -12.79 -17.30
C ASP A 283 16.04 -11.40 -16.75
N VAL A 284 15.03 -10.67 -16.27
CA VAL A 284 15.20 -9.35 -15.65
C VAL A 284 15.75 -9.50 -14.23
N MET A 285 15.22 -10.41 -13.43
CA MET A 285 15.65 -10.67 -12.05
C MET A 285 17.11 -11.16 -11.97
N ASP A 286 17.56 -11.93 -12.96
CA ASP A 286 18.93 -12.47 -13.04
C ASP A 286 19.97 -11.46 -13.55
N ALA A 287 19.57 -10.25 -13.93
CA ALA A 287 20.50 -9.23 -14.39
C ALA A 287 21.43 -8.70 -13.29
N ALA A 288 21.01 -8.79 -12.03
CA ALA A 288 21.85 -8.42 -10.89
C ALA A 288 22.91 -9.52 -10.64
N ALA A 289 24.18 -9.11 -10.55
CA ALA A 289 25.27 -10.05 -10.26
C ALA A 289 25.08 -10.71 -8.87
N PRO A 290 25.63 -11.93 -8.68
CA PRO A 290 25.61 -12.61 -7.38
C PRO A 290 26.12 -11.72 -6.26
N GLY A 291 25.39 -11.63 -5.15
CA GLY A 291 25.67 -10.73 -4.03
C GLY A 291 25.18 -9.29 -4.22
N GLY A 292 24.64 -8.94 -5.37
CA GLY A 292 24.10 -7.60 -5.64
C GLY A 292 22.76 -7.30 -4.98
N LEU A 293 22.00 -8.34 -4.61
CA LEU A 293 20.71 -8.25 -3.90
C LEU A 293 20.84 -8.97 -2.56
N GLY A 294 20.15 -8.47 -1.53
CA GLY A 294 20.14 -9.12 -0.22
C GLY A 294 20.05 -8.12 0.93
N GLY A 295 20.29 -8.63 2.12
CA GLY A 295 20.31 -7.91 3.38
C GLY A 295 20.40 -8.90 4.54
N THR A 296 21.01 -8.50 5.65
CA THR A 296 21.21 -9.39 6.80
C THR A 296 19.89 -10.01 7.29
N TYR A 297 18.80 -9.23 7.33
CA TYR A 297 17.47 -9.68 7.77
C TYR A 297 16.52 -10.01 6.61
N ALA A 298 16.96 -9.89 5.38
CA ALA A 298 16.15 -10.12 4.19
C ALA A 298 15.61 -11.55 4.17
N GLY A 299 14.31 -11.71 4.02
CA GLY A 299 13.65 -13.01 4.07
C GLY A 299 13.73 -13.68 5.44
N ASN A 300 13.58 -12.95 6.53
CA ASN A 300 13.63 -13.49 7.90
C ASN A 300 12.75 -14.74 8.04
N PRO A 301 13.25 -15.85 8.66
CA PRO A 301 12.53 -17.13 8.74
C PRO A 301 11.14 -17.03 9.38
N LEU A 302 10.99 -16.22 10.44
CA LEU A 302 9.70 -16.04 11.13
C LEU A 302 8.69 -15.32 10.20
N ALA A 303 9.17 -14.33 9.45
CA ALA A 303 8.34 -13.60 8.50
C ALA A 303 7.98 -14.47 7.27
N VAL A 304 8.89 -15.31 6.80
CA VAL A 304 8.64 -16.30 5.74
C VAL A 304 7.59 -17.33 6.19
N ALA A 305 7.72 -17.87 7.41
CA ALA A 305 6.72 -18.79 7.97
C ALA A 305 5.34 -18.12 8.09
N SER A 306 5.29 -16.86 8.53
CA SER A 306 4.07 -16.06 8.55
C SER A 306 3.46 -15.90 7.15
N ALA A 307 4.29 -15.61 6.13
CA ALA A 307 3.82 -15.42 4.75
C ALA A 307 3.22 -16.70 4.14
N HIS A 308 3.78 -17.87 4.44
CA HIS A 308 3.17 -19.15 4.08
C HIS A 308 1.75 -19.27 4.65
N ALA A 309 1.58 -18.97 5.96
CA ALA A 309 0.27 -19.00 6.59
C ALA A 309 -0.69 -17.96 5.99
N VAL A 310 -0.20 -16.75 5.63
CA VAL A 310 -1.03 -15.74 4.95
C VAL A 310 -1.59 -16.26 3.62
N LEU A 311 -0.76 -16.88 2.79
CA LEU A 311 -1.23 -17.45 1.51
C LEU A 311 -2.28 -18.54 1.71
N GLU A 312 -2.10 -19.42 2.71
CA GLU A 312 -3.09 -20.44 3.06
C GLU A 312 -4.41 -19.83 3.54
N ILE A 313 -4.36 -18.82 4.40
CA ILE A 313 -5.56 -18.12 4.89
C ILE A 313 -6.31 -17.45 3.72
N ILE A 314 -5.60 -16.78 2.81
CA ILE A 314 -6.22 -16.14 1.64
C ILE A 314 -7.00 -17.16 0.81
N ASP A 315 -6.42 -18.34 0.58
CA ASP A 315 -7.05 -19.40 -0.23
C ASP A 315 -8.23 -20.06 0.52
N GLU A 316 -8.01 -20.48 1.78
CA GLU A 316 -9.01 -21.24 2.55
C GLU A 316 -10.22 -20.39 2.96
N GLU A 317 -10.00 -19.12 3.36
CA GLU A 317 -11.06 -18.20 3.77
C GLU A 317 -11.59 -17.37 2.60
N LYS A 318 -11.12 -17.63 1.37
CA LYS A 318 -11.54 -16.95 0.13
C LYS A 318 -11.49 -15.43 0.27
N LEU A 319 -10.36 -14.91 0.76
CA LEU A 319 -10.26 -13.49 1.11
C LEU A 319 -10.34 -12.56 -0.09
N CYS A 320 -10.06 -13.01 -1.32
CA CYS A 320 -10.27 -12.21 -2.53
C CYS A 320 -11.77 -11.93 -2.74
N GLU A 321 -12.61 -12.96 -2.66
CA GLU A 321 -14.06 -12.83 -2.78
C GLU A 321 -14.63 -12.04 -1.60
N ARG A 322 -14.13 -12.31 -0.40
CA ARG A 322 -14.55 -11.58 0.81
C ARG A 322 -14.22 -10.07 0.71
N ALA A 323 -13.06 -9.72 0.18
CA ALA A 323 -12.68 -8.31 -0.05
C ALA A 323 -13.66 -7.62 -1.01
N THR A 324 -14.08 -8.29 -2.08
CA THR A 324 -15.06 -7.75 -3.02
C THR A 324 -16.42 -7.54 -2.32
N GLN A 325 -16.92 -8.53 -1.60
CA GLN A 325 -18.19 -8.44 -0.87
C GLN A 325 -18.21 -7.28 0.15
N LEU A 326 -17.18 -7.18 0.99
CA LEU A 326 -17.07 -6.12 1.99
C LEU A 326 -16.96 -4.74 1.35
N GLY A 327 -16.17 -4.64 0.27
CA GLY A 327 -16.01 -3.40 -0.48
C GLY A 327 -17.28 -2.93 -1.15
N ASP A 328 -18.06 -3.85 -1.72
CA ASP A 328 -19.34 -3.51 -2.37
C ASP A 328 -20.38 -3.01 -1.34
N VAL A 329 -20.46 -3.64 -0.15
CA VAL A 329 -21.32 -3.17 0.94
C VAL A 329 -20.89 -1.77 1.41
N LEU A 330 -19.61 -1.54 1.63
CA LEU A 330 -19.10 -0.23 2.05
C LEU A 330 -19.36 0.85 0.99
N LYS A 331 -19.10 0.56 -0.29
CA LYS A 331 -19.38 1.49 -1.40
C LYS A 331 -20.87 1.85 -1.47
N ALA A 332 -21.74 0.84 -1.42
CA ALA A 332 -23.19 1.07 -1.44
C ALA A 332 -23.61 1.97 -0.27
N LYS A 333 -23.08 1.71 0.94
CA LYS A 333 -23.36 2.52 2.12
C LYS A 333 -22.93 3.98 1.94
N LEU A 334 -21.67 4.21 1.52
CA LEU A 334 -21.15 5.58 1.30
C LEU A 334 -21.89 6.31 0.18
N THR A 335 -22.23 5.62 -0.91
CA THR A 335 -23.02 6.20 -2.00
C THR A 335 -24.42 6.58 -1.55
N SER A 336 -25.06 5.78 -0.72
CA SER A 336 -26.41 6.11 -0.18
C SER A 336 -26.40 7.35 0.71
N LEU A 337 -25.26 7.71 1.29
CA LEU A 337 -25.12 8.88 2.15
C LEU A 337 -24.85 10.19 1.39
N GLN A 338 -24.62 10.16 0.08
CA GLN A 338 -24.31 11.38 -0.71
C GLN A 338 -25.41 12.44 -0.64
N ALA A 339 -26.69 12.02 -0.53
CA ALA A 339 -27.80 12.95 -0.42
C ALA A 339 -27.81 13.69 0.93
N ASP A 340 -27.41 13.01 2.01
CA ASP A 340 -27.38 13.56 3.37
C ASP A 340 -26.06 14.29 3.70
N VAL A 341 -24.99 13.94 2.97
CA VAL A 341 -23.62 14.44 3.18
C VAL A 341 -23.07 15.01 1.86
N PRO A 342 -23.43 16.24 1.50
CA PRO A 342 -23.09 16.81 0.19
C PRO A 342 -21.59 17.03 -0.03
N GLN A 343 -20.76 16.87 1.01
CA GLN A 343 -19.31 16.85 0.89
C GLN A 343 -18.76 15.59 0.22
N ILE A 344 -19.52 14.48 0.18
CA ILE A 344 -19.10 13.24 -0.49
C ILE A 344 -19.11 13.48 -2.00
N ALA A 345 -17.94 13.72 -2.57
CA ALA A 345 -17.77 13.98 -3.99
C ALA A 345 -17.56 12.69 -4.80
N ASP A 346 -16.80 11.74 -4.24
CA ASP A 346 -16.49 10.48 -4.91
C ASP A 346 -16.30 9.33 -3.92
N VAL A 347 -16.74 8.14 -4.33
CA VAL A 347 -16.53 6.88 -3.61
C VAL A 347 -15.93 5.89 -4.59
N ARG A 348 -14.69 5.48 -4.35
CA ARG A 348 -13.91 4.70 -5.31
C ARG A 348 -13.12 3.56 -4.70
N GLY A 349 -12.60 2.71 -5.56
CA GLY A 349 -11.65 1.64 -5.27
C GLY A 349 -12.16 0.24 -5.58
N PRO A 350 -11.26 -0.72 -5.89
CA PRO A 350 -11.58 -2.12 -6.11
C PRO A 350 -11.53 -2.93 -4.81
N GLY A 351 -12.34 -3.98 -4.72
CA GLY A 351 -12.37 -4.87 -3.56
C GLY A 351 -12.57 -4.11 -2.27
N ALA A 352 -11.78 -4.40 -1.24
CA ALA A 352 -11.79 -3.71 0.05
C ALA A 352 -10.76 -2.54 0.14
N MET A 353 -10.27 -2.06 -0.98
CA MET A 353 -9.44 -0.86 -1.05
C MET A 353 -10.29 0.36 -1.41
N ILE A 354 -11.16 0.76 -0.51
CA ILE A 354 -12.19 1.79 -0.72
C ILE A 354 -11.77 3.11 -0.08
N ALA A 355 -12.09 4.21 -0.76
CA ALA A 355 -11.96 5.56 -0.23
C ALA A 355 -13.20 6.41 -0.54
N VAL A 356 -13.39 7.42 0.29
CA VAL A 356 -14.34 8.51 0.07
C VAL A 356 -13.58 9.83 0.04
N GLU A 357 -13.82 10.63 -0.97
CA GLU A 357 -13.21 11.95 -1.12
C GLU A 357 -14.23 13.05 -0.86
N PHE A 358 -13.80 14.05 -0.09
CA PHE A 358 -14.65 15.16 0.32
C PHE A 358 -14.23 16.47 -0.35
N LEU A 359 -15.22 17.14 -0.95
CA LEU A 359 -15.08 18.47 -1.52
C LEU A 359 -16.07 19.44 -0.83
N LYS A 360 -15.71 20.70 -0.78
CA LYS A 360 -16.61 21.77 -0.28
C LYS A 360 -17.80 21.90 -1.23
N PRO A 361 -19.04 21.77 -0.74
CA PRO A 361 -20.21 21.98 -1.58
C PRO A 361 -20.22 23.33 -2.25
N GLY A 362 -20.52 23.36 -3.55
CA GLY A 362 -20.61 24.57 -4.34
C GLY A 362 -19.29 25.07 -4.97
N SER A 363 -18.16 25.00 -4.27
CA SER A 363 -16.86 25.42 -4.83
C SER A 363 -16.11 24.27 -5.50
N GLY A 364 -16.31 23.02 -5.06
CA GLY A 364 -15.57 21.86 -5.53
C GLY A 364 -14.11 21.81 -5.04
N GLU A 365 -13.73 22.66 -4.09
CA GLU A 365 -12.40 22.62 -3.48
C GLU A 365 -12.26 21.45 -2.50
N PRO A 366 -11.05 20.86 -2.36
CA PRO A 366 -10.78 19.81 -1.36
C PRO A 366 -11.14 20.25 0.06
N ASP A 367 -11.86 19.40 0.82
CA ASP A 367 -12.28 19.71 2.19
C ASP A 367 -11.50 18.89 3.23
N ALA A 368 -10.24 19.29 3.45
CA ALA A 368 -9.37 18.65 4.43
C ALA A 368 -9.87 18.84 5.90
N GLU A 369 -10.55 19.94 6.17
CA GLU A 369 -11.07 20.22 7.52
C GLU A 369 -12.24 19.31 7.86
N PHE A 370 -13.20 19.16 6.94
CA PHE A 370 -14.29 18.20 7.10
C PHE A 370 -13.74 16.78 7.29
N THR A 371 -12.77 16.38 6.44
CA THR A 371 -12.12 15.07 6.50
C THR A 371 -11.49 14.79 7.85
N LYS A 372 -10.78 15.78 8.41
CA LYS A 372 -10.17 15.66 9.72
C LYS A 372 -11.22 15.57 10.83
N ARG A 373 -12.31 16.35 10.78
CA ARG A 373 -13.41 16.24 11.74
C ARG A 373 -14.04 14.86 11.72
N VAL A 374 -14.29 14.31 10.53
CA VAL A 374 -14.80 12.93 10.38
C VAL A 374 -13.86 11.93 11.04
N GLN A 375 -12.55 12.02 10.76
CA GLN A 375 -11.55 11.13 11.36
C GLN A 375 -11.55 11.20 12.90
N MET A 376 -11.53 12.41 13.46
CA MET A 376 -11.45 12.59 14.92
C MET A 376 -12.73 12.14 15.62
N ARG A 377 -13.91 12.42 15.08
CA ARG A 377 -15.19 11.97 15.64
C ARG A 377 -15.33 10.44 15.56
N ALA A 378 -14.89 9.83 14.46
CA ALA A 378 -14.87 8.37 14.35
C ALA A 378 -13.97 7.77 15.45
N LEU A 379 -12.80 8.36 15.68
CA LEU A 379 -11.88 7.92 16.73
C LEU A 379 -12.50 8.04 18.13
N GLU A 380 -13.19 9.15 18.42
CA GLU A 380 -13.93 9.37 19.68
C GLU A 380 -15.00 8.30 19.91
N ARG A 381 -15.60 7.77 18.84
CA ARG A 381 -16.60 6.69 18.89
C ARG A 381 -15.98 5.28 18.79
N GLY A 382 -14.66 5.18 18.80
CA GLY A 382 -13.95 3.90 18.76
C GLY A 382 -13.82 3.29 17.37
N LEU A 383 -13.90 4.09 16.30
CA LEU A 383 -13.60 3.66 14.93
C LEU A 383 -12.32 4.36 14.43
N LEU A 384 -11.28 3.57 14.18
CA LEU A 384 -9.98 4.06 13.71
C LEU A 384 -9.97 4.20 12.19
N LEU A 385 -9.92 5.43 11.68
CA LEU A 385 -9.88 5.75 10.25
C LEU A 385 -8.55 6.41 9.87
N LEU A 386 -8.13 6.24 8.63
CA LEU A 386 -6.95 6.91 8.05
C LEU A 386 -7.35 7.93 6.98
N VAL A 387 -6.62 9.04 6.97
CA VAL A 387 -6.71 10.07 5.94
C VAL A 387 -5.55 9.93 4.96
N CYS A 388 -5.80 10.24 3.71
CA CYS A 388 -4.80 10.29 2.63
C CYS A 388 -5.18 11.33 1.57
N GLY A 389 -4.57 11.23 0.38
CA GLY A 389 -4.76 12.18 -0.71
C GLY A 389 -3.75 13.31 -0.68
N VAL A 390 -3.48 13.87 -1.85
CA VAL A 390 -2.53 14.98 -2.00
C VAL A 390 -3.00 16.19 -1.19
N TYR A 391 -4.31 16.40 -1.11
CA TYR A 391 -4.94 17.50 -0.38
C TYR A 391 -5.44 17.13 1.03
N SER A 392 -5.17 15.89 1.51
CA SER A 392 -5.63 15.39 2.82
C SER A 392 -7.16 15.41 2.99
N ASN A 393 -7.90 15.25 1.92
CA ASN A 393 -9.36 15.31 1.86
C ASN A 393 -10.02 13.95 1.57
N VAL A 394 -9.28 12.85 1.74
CA VAL A 394 -9.72 11.49 1.47
C VAL A 394 -9.66 10.66 2.74
N VAL A 395 -10.76 9.99 3.10
CA VAL A 395 -10.77 8.91 4.09
C VAL A 395 -10.63 7.59 3.36
N ARG A 396 -9.68 6.77 3.79
CA ARG A 396 -9.43 5.42 3.25
C ARG A 396 -9.76 4.35 4.27
N PHE A 397 -10.31 3.25 3.79
CA PHE A 397 -10.76 2.13 4.59
C PHE A 397 -9.85 0.92 4.37
N LEU A 398 -9.24 0.43 5.44
CA LEU A 398 -8.22 -0.62 5.39
C LEU A 398 -8.46 -1.74 6.42
N PHE A 399 -9.72 -1.99 6.76
CA PHE A 399 -10.09 -3.04 7.73
C PHE A 399 -9.53 -4.41 7.35
N PRO A 400 -9.26 -5.31 8.32
CA PRO A 400 -8.95 -6.71 8.06
C PRO A 400 -10.06 -7.39 7.25
N LEU A 401 -9.68 -8.22 6.27
CA LEU A 401 -10.66 -8.93 5.42
C LEU A 401 -11.38 -10.05 6.20
N THR A 402 -10.78 -10.48 7.30
CA THR A 402 -11.33 -11.46 8.26
C THR A 402 -12.29 -10.84 9.28
N ILE A 403 -12.60 -9.54 9.15
CA ILE A 403 -13.57 -8.86 10.03
C ILE A 403 -14.89 -9.61 10.09
N THR A 404 -15.42 -9.80 11.30
CA THR A 404 -16.71 -10.45 11.47
C THR A 404 -17.84 -9.52 11.08
N GLN A 405 -18.96 -10.09 10.61
CA GLN A 405 -20.11 -9.28 10.16
C GLN A 405 -20.63 -8.33 11.24
N PRO A 406 -20.80 -8.74 12.51
CA PRO A 406 -21.27 -7.82 13.56
C PRO A 406 -20.35 -6.62 13.79
N VAL A 407 -19.02 -6.83 13.77
CA VAL A 407 -18.03 -5.74 13.95
C VAL A 407 -18.03 -4.81 12.73
N PHE A 408 -18.19 -5.37 11.54
CA PHE A 408 -18.28 -4.58 10.30
C PHE A 408 -19.55 -3.73 10.27
N ASP A 409 -20.70 -4.30 10.65
CA ASP A 409 -21.98 -3.59 10.71
C ASP A 409 -21.96 -2.47 11.77
N GLU A 410 -21.35 -2.71 12.94
CA GLU A 410 -21.12 -1.70 13.97
C GLU A 410 -20.26 -0.54 13.42
N ALA A 411 -19.17 -0.85 12.72
CA ALA A 411 -18.31 0.17 12.12
C ALA A 411 -19.04 1.02 11.08
N LEU A 412 -19.90 0.40 10.24
CA LEU A 412 -20.70 1.13 9.25
C LEU A 412 -21.76 2.01 9.91
N ALA A 413 -22.36 1.59 11.03
CA ALA A 413 -23.29 2.41 11.80
C ALA A 413 -22.60 3.64 12.40
N ILE A 414 -21.43 3.47 13.03
CA ILE A 414 -20.61 4.57 13.55
C ILE A 414 -20.24 5.53 12.42
N LEU A 415 -19.83 5.02 11.27
CA LEU A 415 -19.42 5.84 10.13
C LEU A 415 -20.57 6.70 9.60
N GLU A 416 -21.77 6.13 9.46
CA GLU A 416 -22.97 6.86 9.05
C GLU A 416 -23.32 7.99 10.02
N GLU A 417 -23.38 7.70 11.31
CA GLU A 417 -23.68 8.69 12.35
C GLU A 417 -22.65 9.83 12.33
N VAL A 418 -21.34 9.49 12.29
CA VAL A 418 -20.26 10.48 12.26
C VAL A 418 -20.34 11.36 11.03
N LEU A 419 -20.60 10.81 9.85
CA LEU A 419 -20.71 11.59 8.62
C LEU A 419 -21.89 12.57 8.70
N LYS A 420 -23.08 12.11 9.09
CA LYS A 420 -24.29 12.96 9.22
C LYS A 420 -24.13 14.07 10.25
N GLU A 421 -23.59 13.77 11.42
CA GLU A 421 -23.35 14.76 12.47
C GLU A 421 -22.29 15.81 12.10
N THR A 422 -21.30 15.42 11.27
CA THR A 422 -20.22 16.34 10.89
C THR A 422 -20.70 17.41 9.91
N VAL A 423 -21.74 17.15 9.11
CA VAL A 423 -22.32 18.12 8.17
C VAL A 423 -22.86 19.36 8.87
N GLY A 424 -23.51 19.21 10.04
CA GLY A 424 -24.15 20.30 10.77
C GLY A 424 -23.24 21.17 11.62
N VAL A 425 -21.91 20.93 11.62
CA VAL A 425 -20.96 21.65 12.48
C VAL A 425 -20.22 22.70 11.65
N PRO A 426 -20.31 23.99 12.00
CA PRO A 426 -19.49 25.03 11.38
C PRO A 426 -17.99 24.74 11.50
N ALA A 427 -17.23 25.21 10.52
CA ALA A 427 -15.78 25.09 10.46
C ALA A 427 -15.08 25.84 11.62
#